data_29c089e996cb1ec0b9015d986c1623b2
#
_entry.id   29c089e996cb1ec0b9015d986c1623b2
#
_cell.length_a   1.000
_cell.length_b   1.000
_cell.length_c   1.000
_cell.angle_alpha   90.00
_cell.angle_beta   90.00
_cell.angle_gamma   90.00
#
_symmetry.space_group_name_H-M   'P 1'
#
loop_
_entity.id
_entity.type
_entity.pdbx_description
1 polymer ?
#
loop_
_entity_poly.entity_id
_entity_poly.type
_entity_poly.pdbx_seq_one_letter_code
_entity_poly.pdbx_strand_id
1 'polypeptide(L)'
;MQRYWILVEVLLSSVLPFLSGCSSNAASAKNAVTFTTPYQAVLLSNNSVYYGKLTGYGTSNPVLTDVYYVVTKTDPNTNQVQNVLVKRGKELHSPDRMYLNPSSIVFVEPVGTDSRIAQLIGEAGKQ
;
A
#
# COMPACT_ATOMS: atom_id res chain seq x y z
N MET A 1 12.82 -83.70 -19.64
CA MET A 1 11.73 -82.71 -19.76
C MET A 1 11.62 -82.00 -18.40
N GLN A 2 12.22 -80.84 -18.27
CA GLN A 2 12.08 -80.02 -17.08
C GLN A 2 11.86 -78.59 -17.54
N ARG A 3 10.66 -78.12 -17.25
CA ARG A 3 10.21 -76.76 -17.60
C ARG A 3 10.56 -75.83 -16.43
N TYR A 4 11.54 -74.95 -16.63
CA TYR A 4 11.89 -73.91 -15.64
C TYR A 4 11.02 -72.67 -15.88
N TRP A 5 10.21 -72.38 -14.90
CA TRP A 5 9.48 -71.10 -14.81
C TRP A 5 10.41 -70.05 -14.24
N ILE A 6 10.72 -69.06 -15.00
CA ILE A 6 11.46 -67.89 -14.51
C ILE A 6 10.40 -66.84 -14.17
N LEU A 7 10.22 -66.60 -12.87
CA LEU A 7 9.46 -65.49 -12.33
C LEU A 7 10.29 -64.25 -12.47
N VAL A 8 9.87 -63.32 -13.36
CA VAL A 8 10.42 -61.97 -13.44
C VAL A 8 9.60 -61.07 -12.50
N GLU A 9 10.16 -60.74 -11.39
CA GLU A 9 9.62 -59.70 -10.48
C GLU A 9 9.93 -58.33 -11.07
N VAL A 10 8.89 -57.63 -11.55
CA VAL A 10 8.96 -56.23 -11.94
C VAL A 10 8.79 -55.38 -10.71
N LEU A 11 9.89 -54.86 -10.18
CA LEU A 11 9.91 -53.85 -9.16
C LEU A 11 9.41 -52.53 -9.76
N LEU A 12 8.15 -52.24 -9.48
CA LEU A 12 7.54 -50.94 -9.81
C LEU A 12 7.99 -49.89 -8.79
N SER A 13 9.07 -49.17 -9.11
CA SER A 13 9.55 -48.05 -8.33
C SER A 13 8.63 -46.85 -8.55
N SER A 14 7.71 -46.60 -7.61
CA SER A 14 6.84 -45.43 -7.60
C SER A 14 7.63 -44.20 -7.14
N VAL A 15 8.06 -43.39 -8.09
CA VAL A 15 8.60 -42.05 -7.84
C VAL A 15 7.42 -41.11 -7.54
N LEU A 16 7.25 -40.74 -6.27
CA LEU A 16 6.35 -39.64 -5.88
C LEU A 16 7.03 -38.30 -6.21
N PRO A 17 6.42 -37.42 -7.01
CA PRO A 17 6.88 -36.05 -7.12
C PRO A 17 6.47 -35.28 -5.85
N PHE A 18 7.45 -34.84 -5.08
CA PHE A 18 7.25 -33.83 -4.04
C PHE A 18 6.92 -32.50 -4.70
N LEU A 19 5.64 -32.18 -4.81
CA LEU A 19 5.17 -30.84 -5.12
C LEU A 19 5.35 -29.97 -3.87
N SER A 20 6.53 -29.39 -3.72
CA SER A 20 6.77 -28.31 -2.77
C SER A 20 6.07 -27.06 -3.28
N GLY A 21 4.78 -26.92 -2.97
CA GLY A 21 4.02 -25.70 -3.22
C GLY A 21 4.49 -24.61 -2.26
N CYS A 22 5.35 -23.69 -2.70
CA CYS A 22 5.58 -22.43 -2.03
C CYS A 22 4.30 -21.57 -2.13
N SER A 23 3.41 -21.71 -1.16
CA SER A 23 2.20 -20.90 -1.00
C SER A 23 2.40 -19.86 0.09
N SER A 24 3.37 -18.94 -0.09
CA SER A 24 3.66 -17.91 0.92
C SER A 24 3.16 -16.50 0.58
N ASN A 25 2.60 -16.26 -0.61
CA ASN A 25 2.16 -14.92 -1.01
C ASN A 25 0.64 -14.66 -0.90
N ALA A 26 -0.17 -15.69 -0.65
CA ALA A 26 -1.63 -15.51 -0.59
C ALA A 26 -2.15 -15.02 0.79
N ALA A 27 -1.38 -15.18 1.87
CA ALA A 27 -1.80 -14.79 3.22
C ALA A 27 -1.71 -13.27 3.45
N SER A 28 -0.77 -12.58 2.80
CA SER A 28 -0.58 -11.12 2.99
C SER A 28 -1.66 -10.28 2.30
N ALA A 29 -2.25 -10.79 1.22
CA ALA A 29 -3.30 -10.07 0.48
C ALA A 29 -4.69 -10.16 1.14
N LYS A 30 -4.93 -11.16 1.98
CA LYS A 30 -6.24 -11.38 2.62
C LYS A 30 -6.57 -10.38 3.73
N ASN A 31 -5.60 -9.66 4.26
CA ASN A 31 -5.78 -8.72 5.37
C ASN A 31 -5.75 -7.24 4.95
N ALA A 32 -5.58 -6.95 3.66
CA ALA A 32 -5.60 -5.59 3.17
C ALA A 32 -7.00 -4.99 3.27
N VAL A 33 -7.11 -3.83 3.94
CA VAL A 33 -8.36 -3.07 4.00
C VAL A 33 -8.60 -2.37 2.67
N THR A 34 -9.84 -2.46 2.16
CA THR A 34 -10.28 -1.74 0.97
C THR A 34 -11.08 -0.51 1.39
N PHE A 35 -10.72 0.65 0.87
CA PHE A 35 -11.40 1.91 1.12
C PHE A 35 -12.44 2.20 0.03
N THR A 36 -13.54 2.85 0.43
CA THR A 36 -14.61 3.28 -0.49
C THR A 36 -14.35 4.65 -1.11
N THR A 37 -13.46 5.45 -0.50
CA THR A 37 -13.07 6.78 -1.00
C THR A 37 -11.73 6.70 -1.75
N PRO A 38 -11.52 7.55 -2.77
CA PRO A 38 -10.27 7.55 -3.55
C PRO A 38 -9.06 7.94 -2.72
N TYR A 39 -9.24 8.83 -1.73
CA TYR A 39 -8.16 9.34 -0.88
C TYR A 39 -8.41 9.03 0.59
N GLN A 40 -7.34 8.84 1.33
CA GLN A 40 -7.33 8.64 2.77
C GLN A 40 -6.40 9.67 3.43
N ALA A 41 -6.79 10.11 4.63
CA ALA A 41 -5.92 10.84 5.55
C ALA A 41 -5.19 9.83 6.42
N VAL A 42 -3.86 9.91 6.46
CA VAL A 42 -3.00 9.04 7.26
C VAL A 42 -2.28 9.89 8.30
N LEU A 43 -2.59 9.67 9.59
CA LEU A 43 -1.87 10.28 10.70
C LEU A 43 -0.71 9.37 11.11
N LEU A 44 0.48 9.94 11.16
CA LEU A 44 1.69 9.27 11.64
C LEU A 44 2.02 9.66 13.08
N SER A 45 2.79 8.81 13.76
CA SER A 45 3.19 8.97 15.16
C SER A 45 4.01 10.24 15.45
N ASN A 46 4.57 10.89 14.43
CA ASN A 46 5.22 12.19 14.50
C ASN A 46 4.27 13.38 14.30
N ASN A 47 2.95 13.16 14.39
CA ASN A 47 1.87 14.11 14.13
C ASN A 47 1.79 14.67 12.69
N SER A 48 2.49 14.06 11.74
CA SER A 48 2.33 14.41 10.33
C SER A 48 1.07 13.77 9.76
N VAL A 49 0.29 14.56 9.00
CA VAL A 49 -0.87 14.07 8.26
C VAL A 49 -0.58 14.14 6.77
N TYR A 50 -0.79 13.02 6.09
CA TYR A 50 -0.70 12.93 4.64
C TYR A 50 -2.04 12.50 4.07
N TYR A 51 -2.38 13.06 2.90
CA TYR A 51 -3.57 12.69 2.14
C TYR A 51 -3.12 12.02 0.85
N GLY A 52 -3.66 10.85 0.54
CA GLY A 52 -3.23 10.11 -0.65
C GLY A 52 -4.06 8.85 -0.88
N LYS A 53 -3.74 8.14 -1.93
CA LYS A 53 -4.34 6.84 -2.25
C LYS A 53 -3.57 5.75 -1.51
N LEU A 54 -4.17 5.21 -0.44
CA LEU A 54 -3.55 4.19 0.41
C LEU A 54 -3.89 2.80 -0.08
N THR A 55 -2.87 1.99 -0.28
CA THR A 55 -2.99 0.56 -0.61
C THR A 55 -2.23 -0.28 0.40
N GLY A 56 -2.63 -1.54 0.57
CA GLY A 56 -1.97 -2.48 1.48
C GLY A 56 -2.10 -2.13 2.97
N TYR A 57 -3.08 -1.31 3.37
CA TYR A 57 -3.33 -1.06 4.78
C TYR A 57 -3.76 -2.35 5.48
N GLY A 58 -3.13 -2.65 6.63
CA GLY A 58 -3.28 -3.94 7.32
C GLY A 58 -2.25 -4.99 6.91
N THR A 59 -1.36 -4.69 5.97
CA THR A 59 -0.22 -5.53 5.60
C THR A 59 1.10 -4.98 6.15
N SER A 60 2.20 -5.70 5.93
CA SER A 60 3.54 -5.24 6.32
C SER A 60 4.07 -4.09 5.47
N ASN A 61 3.45 -3.80 4.31
CA ASN A 61 3.99 -2.85 3.33
C ASN A 61 2.89 -1.91 2.79
N PRO A 62 2.28 -1.06 3.62
CA PRO A 62 1.33 -0.07 3.13
C PRO A 62 2.04 0.99 2.29
N VAL A 63 1.40 1.39 1.18
CA VAL A 63 1.94 2.36 0.23
C VAL A 63 0.93 3.48 0.02
N LEU A 64 1.40 4.72 0.13
CA LEU A 64 0.63 5.92 -0.16
C LEU A 64 1.14 6.54 -1.46
N THR A 65 0.24 6.73 -2.42
CA THR A 65 0.52 7.34 -3.73
C THR A 65 -0.31 8.60 -3.92
N ASP A 66 0.06 9.44 -4.88
CA ASP A 66 -0.60 10.72 -5.17
C ASP A 66 -0.77 11.55 -3.89
N VAL A 67 0.35 11.84 -3.23
CA VAL A 67 0.42 12.28 -1.84
C VAL A 67 0.38 13.80 -1.74
N TYR A 68 -0.42 14.28 -0.81
CA TYR A 68 -0.56 15.70 -0.45
C TYR A 68 -0.36 15.87 1.07
N TYR A 69 0.02 17.08 1.46
CA TYR A 69 0.08 17.49 2.86
C TYR A 69 -0.24 18.97 2.98
N VAL A 70 -0.61 19.40 4.18
CA VAL A 70 -0.95 20.81 4.45
C VAL A 70 0.26 21.49 5.08
N VAL A 71 0.59 22.66 4.55
CA VAL A 71 1.56 23.58 5.17
C VAL A 71 0.85 24.86 5.57
N THR A 72 1.21 25.37 6.73
CA THR A 72 0.75 26.68 7.20
C THR A 72 1.72 27.74 6.72
N LYS A 73 1.21 28.74 6.00
CA LYS A 73 1.97 29.91 5.53
C LYS A 73 1.42 31.17 6.18
N THR A 74 2.29 32.04 6.61
CA THR A 74 1.93 33.37 7.11
C THR A 74 2.34 34.40 6.06
N ASP A 75 1.39 35.23 5.64
CA ASP A 75 1.66 36.36 4.75
C ASP A 75 2.46 37.43 5.53
N PRO A 76 3.67 37.79 5.07
CA PRO A 76 4.52 38.73 5.80
C PRO A 76 3.97 40.17 5.83
N ASN A 77 3.05 40.52 4.91
CA ASN A 77 2.50 41.88 4.82
C ASN A 77 1.23 42.04 5.66
N THR A 78 0.41 40.98 5.75
CA THR A 78 -0.90 41.03 6.41
C THR A 78 -0.96 40.25 7.71
N ASN A 79 0.08 39.46 8.04
CA ASN A 79 0.12 38.48 9.13
C ASN A 79 -1.03 37.46 9.10
N GLN A 80 -1.69 37.30 7.96
CA GLN A 80 -2.72 36.29 7.78
C GLN A 80 -2.11 34.91 7.66
N VAL A 81 -2.69 33.97 8.39
CA VAL A 81 -2.30 32.56 8.38
C VAL A 81 -3.17 31.81 7.39
N GLN A 82 -2.55 31.10 6.44
CA GLN A 82 -3.24 30.29 5.44
C GLN A 82 -2.72 28.86 5.45
N ASN A 83 -3.64 27.92 5.36
CA ASN A 83 -3.32 26.51 5.16
C ASN A 83 -3.34 26.21 3.66
N VAL A 84 -2.21 25.74 3.14
CA VAL A 84 -2.03 25.45 1.71
C VAL A 84 -1.79 23.96 1.54
N LEU A 85 -2.58 23.31 0.68
CA LEU A 85 -2.35 21.93 0.28
C LEU A 85 -1.20 21.88 -0.72
N VAL A 86 -0.21 21.04 -0.44
CA VAL A 86 0.99 20.85 -1.27
C VAL A 86 1.04 19.43 -1.75
N LYS A 87 1.23 19.22 -3.05
CA LYS A 87 1.48 17.92 -3.65
C LYS A 87 2.95 17.53 -3.45
N ARG A 88 3.20 16.32 -2.98
CA ARG A 88 4.55 15.72 -2.99
C ARG A 88 4.98 15.39 -4.42
N GLY A 89 6.29 15.29 -4.62
CA GLY A 89 6.90 14.93 -5.89
C GLY A 89 7.77 16.04 -6.50
N LYS A 90 7.77 17.24 -5.87
CA LYS A 90 8.63 18.36 -6.26
C LYS A 90 9.88 18.52 -5.37
N GLU A 91 10.07 17.60 -4.42
CA GLU A 91 11.28 17.53 -3.59
C GLU A 91 12.49 17.12 -4.46
N LEU A 92 13.71 17.39 -3.99
CA LEU A 92 14.94 17.11 -4.75
C LEU A 92 15.09 15.66 -5.24
N HIS A 93 14.50 14.70 -4.51
CA HIS A 93 14.50 13.27 -4.88
C HIS A 93 13.23 12.84 -5.62
N SER A 94 12.33 13.77 -5.96
CA SER A 94 11.11 13.57 -6.76
C SER A 94 10.31 12.30 -6.42
N PRO A 95 9.83 12.14 -5.18
CA PRO A 95 9.16 10.90 -4.77
C PRO A 95 7.79 10.79 -5.43
N ASP A 96 7.47 9.62 -5.99
CA ASP A 96 6.17 9.30 -6.57
C ASP A 96 5.23 8.60 -5.57
N ARG A 97 5.80 8.04 -4.50
CA ARG A 97 5.08 7.29 -3.46
C ARG A 97 5.81 7.31 -2.14
N MET A 98 5.09 6.93 -1.08
CA MET A 98 5.63 6.73 0.25
C MET A 98 5.38 5.29 0.68
N TYR A 99 6.43 4.56 1.01
CA TYR A 99 6.34 3.29 1.73
C TYR A 99 6.25 3.58 3.21
N LEU A 100 5.15 3.16 3.83
CA LEU A 100 4.88 3.47 5.24
C LEU A 100 5.32 2.31 6.13
N ASN A 101 5.87 2.64 7.29
CA ASN A 101 6.01 1.67 8.36
C ASN A 101 4.66 1.51 9.07
N PRO A 102 4.04 0.30 9.08
CA PRO A 102 2.74 0.09 9.71
C PRO A 102 2.67 0.55 11.17
N SER A 103 3.77 0.38 11.93
CA SER A 103 3.84 0.79 13.34
C SER A 103 3.89 2.31 13.55
N SER A 104 4.13 3.08 12.48
CA SER A 104 4.10 4.55 12.53
C SER A 104 2.73 5.13 12.20
N ILE A 105 1.77 4.33 11.75
CA ILE A 105 0.41 4.76 11.44
C ILE A 105 -0.42 4.75 12.73
N VAL A 106 -0.92 5.92 13.14
CA VAL A 106 -1.78 6.06 14.32
C VAL A 106 -3.23 5.71 13.93
N PHE A 107 -3.74 6.34 12.88
CA PHE A 107 -5.03 5.99 12.28
C PHE A 107 -5.11 6.40 10.81
N VAL A 108 -6.11 5.88 10.12
CA VAL A 108 -6.43 6.19 8.73
C VAL A 108 -7.92 6.53 8.66
N GLU A 109 -8.23 7.64 7.99
CA GLU A 109 -9.60 8.11 7.80
C GLU A 109 -9.89 8.30 6.31
N PRO A 110 -11.12 7.97 5.86
CA PRO A 110 -11.52 8.29 4.49
C PRO A 110 -11.65 9.80 4.30
N VAL A 111 -11.15 10.33 3.18
CA VAL A 111 -11.40 11.71 2.75
C VAL A 111 -12.75 11.74 2.04
N GLY A 112 -13.72 12.45 2.61
CA GLY A 112 -15.03 12.62 2.00
C GLY A 112 -14.93 13.32 0.63
N THR A 113 -15.72 12.89 -0.33
CA THR A 113 -15.67 13.39 -1.72
C THR A 113 -16.07 14.86 -1.86
N ASP A 114 -16.84 15.37 -0.92
CA ASP A 114 -17.30 16.77 -0.80
C ASP A 114 -16.46 17.60 0.18
N SER A 115 -15.43 17.01 0.78
CA SER A 115 -14.56 17.69 1.73
C SER A 115 -13.70 18.78 1.07
N ARG A 116 -13.27 19.77 1.84
CA ARG A 116 -12.36 20.83 1.34
C ARG A 116 -11.03 20.24 0.81
N ILE A 117 -10.52 19.18 1.42
CA ILE A 117 -9.32 18.47 0.95
C ILE A 117 -9.56 17.86 -0.44
N ALA A 118 -10.69 17.18 -0.66
CA ALA A 118 -11.02 16.60 -1.97
C ALA A 118 -11.13 17.68 -3.06
N GLN A 119 -11.74 18.84 -2.76
CA GLN A 119 -11.82 19.97 -3.67
C GLN A 119 -10.43 20.52 -4.05
N LEU A 120 -9.56 20.73 -3.05
CA LEU A 120 -8.19 21.23 -3.27
C LEU A 120 -7.33 20.24 -4.06
N ILE A 121 -7.49 18.92 -3.83
CA ILE A 121 -6.82 17.88 -4.64
C ILE A 121 -7.29 17.97 -6.11
N GLY A 122 -8.59 18.12 -6.32
CA GLY A 122 -9.17 18.29 -7.67
C GLY A 122 -8.68 19.55 -8.39
N GLU A 123 -8.48 20.64 -7.68
CA GLU A 123 -7.91 21.89 -8.19
C GLU A 123 -6.42 21.72 -8.57
N ALA A 124 -5.64 21.06 -7.69
CA ALA A 124 -4.22 20.81 -7.93
C ALA A 124 -3.94 19.89 -9.12
N GLY A 125 -4.87 18.99 -9.44
CA GLY A 125 -4.76 18.06 -10.57
C GLY A 125 -5.03 18.71 -11.93
N LYS A 126 -5.48 19.97 -11.98
CA LYS A 126 -5.79 20.71 -13.22
C LYS A 126 -4.65 21.65 -13.65
N GLN A 127 -3.59 21.77 -12.87
CA GLN A 127 -2.38 22.53 -13.14
C GLN A 127 -1.29 21.61 -13.71
#